data_13052b482f6fe2cb5f613f8cd322beca
#
_entry.id   13052b482f6fe2cb5f613f8cd322beca
#
_cell.length_a   1.000
_cell.length_b   1.000
_cell.length_c   1.000
_cell.angle_alpha   90.00
_cell.angle_beta   90.00
_cell.angle_gamma   90.00
#
_symmetry.space_group_name_H-M   'P 1'
#
loop_
_entity.id
_entity.type
_entity.pdbx_description
1 polymer ?
#
loop_
_entity_poly.entity_id
_entity_poly.type
_entity_poly.pdbx_seq_one_letter_code
_entity_poly.pdbx_strand_id
1 'polypeptide(L)'
;MPPIHPRAAVRSRLAFASATPMHGRPAPDPASRHAWRVSTGRAPRLALRTLAASVLALAGWVPLGAQAQTVYVSSEKDHKIHVMDAAGKLQSSIGVCQRPRDLKPSPDRARLYVVCGDSNQLGVIDRASGKQIDSVKLGDSPELLDLSPDGKTAYVTIEDESVLAAYDLASKKPLFKIKTGGEPEGVLITPDGKTAYVTSEDANVVHVIDLAARKVVKDIKAGQRPRRFALSPDGKELWVSNELGASVSVIDTGSQSVKATLEFKIAGLRASDITPVGVTMTRDGQTAWVSLGRANQVAEVDVASRQVRRTVLAGKRAWGLALSPDEAVLYVTNGLSDDMTLIDTRSGKAIRTVAAGRVPHTPLVLAR
;
A
#
# COMPACT_ATOMS: atom_id res chain seq x y z
N MET A 1 -47.27 -1.27 16.33
CA MET A 1 -45.91 -0.73 16.37
C MET A 1 -45.19 -1.38 17.54
N PRO A 2 -44.26 -2.31 17.33
CA PRO A 2 -43.37 -2.80 18.39
C PRO A 2 -42.07 -1.97 18.41
N PRO A 3 -41.39 -1.84 19.55
CA PRO A 3 -40.23 -0.96 19.73
C PRO A 3 -38.96 -1.54 19.11
N ILE A 4 -38.18 -0.64 18.53
CA ILE A 4 -36.85 -0.92 17.93
C ILE A 4 -35.84 -1.05 19.07
N HIS A 5 -35.22 -2.23 19.22
CA HIS A 5 -34.08 -2.43 20.12
C HIS A 5 -32.78 -1.99 19.45
N PRO A 6 -31.89 -1.25 20.15
CA PRO A 6 -30.57 -0.94 19.61
C PRO A 6 -29.67 -2.17 19.61
N ARG A 7 -29.05 -2.48 18.47
CA ARG A 7 -28.03 -3.52 18.33
C ARG A 7 -26.76 -3.11 19.08
N ALA A 8 -26.38 -3.93 20.05
CA ALA A 8 -25.16 -3.78 20.81
C ALA A 8 -23.94 -4.03 19.91
N ALA A 9 -22.99 -3.10 19.94
CA ALA A 9 -21.69 -3.23 19.33
C ALA A 9 -20.91 -4.35 20.03
N VAL A 10 -20.63 -5.44 19.34
CA VAL A 10 -19.76 -6.52 19.81
C VAL A 10 -18.31 -6.05 19.74
N ARG A 11 -17.83 -5.51 20.85
CA ARG A 11 -16.39 -5.31 21.07
C ARG A 11 -15.76 -6.65 21.41
N SER A 12 -15.04 -7.27 20.50
CA SER A 12 -14.19 -8.44 20.79
C SER A 12 -13.00 -8.00 21.63
N ARG A 13 -13.04 -8.31 22.92
CA ARG A 13 -11.88 -8.22 23.83
C ARG A 13 -10.94 -9.39 23.53
N LEU A 14 -9.79 -9.12 22.98
CA LEU A 14 -8.68 -10.07 22.96
C LEU A 14 -8.06 -10.14 24.38
N ALA A 15 -8.18 -11.29 25.02
CA ALA A 15 -7.54 -11.59 26.29
C ALA A 15 -6.04 -11.79 26.06
N PHE A 16 -5.22 -11.06 26.81
CA PHE A 16 -3.79 -11.28 26.92
C PHE A 16 -3.53 -12.48 27.83
N ALA A 17 -2.92 -13.53 27.28
CA ALA A 17 -2.33 -14.61 28.06
C ALA A 17 -0.91 -14.22 28.46
N SER A 18 -0.68 -14.15 29.76
CA SER A 18 0.64 -13.90 30.37
C SER A 18 1.54 -15.12 30.18
N ALA A 19 2.72 -14.94 29.61
CA ALA A 19 3.77 -15.94 29.53
C ALA A 19 4.69 -15.85 30.74
N THR A 20 4.86 -16.97 31.43
CA THR A 20 5.77 -17.22 32.56
C THR A 20 7.23 -17.30 32.08
N PRO A 21 8.22 -16.84 32.82
CA PRO A 21 9.62 -16.89 32.40
C PRO A 21 10.22 -18.27 32.64
N MET A 22 10.87 -18.83 31.64
CA MET A 22 11.70 -20.04 31.77
C MET A 22 13.13 -19.68 32.18
N HIS A 23 13.62 -20.47 33.11
CA HIS A 23 14.92 -20.42 33.78
C HIS A 23 16.13 -20.60 32.84
N GLY A 24 17.23 -20.00 33.27
CA GLY A 24 18.51 -19.88 32.59
C GLY A 24 19.26 -21.19 32.33
N ARG A 25 20.14 -21.10 31.35
CA ARG A 25 21.27 -22.04 31.15
C ARG A 25 22.58 -21.30 31.34
N PRO A 26 23.61 -21.97 31.91
CA PRO A 26 24.87 -21.34 32.28
C PRO A 26 25.82 -21.14 31.11
N ALA A 27 26.71 -20.15 31.23
CA ALA A 27 27.75 -19.77 30.30
C ALA A 27 28.89 -20.80 30.27
N PRO A 28 29.60 -20.97 29.14
CA PRO A 28 30.84 -21.75 29.09
C PRO A 28 32.08 -20.92 29.48
N ASP A 29 32.99 -21.63 30.11
CA ASP A 29 34.27 -21.27 30.73
C ASP A 29 35.32 -20.80 29.68
N PRO A 30 36.18 -19.80 29.98
CA PRO A 30 37.24 -19.35 29.10
C PRO A 30 38.59 -19.94 29.47
N ALA A 31 39.03 -21.02 28.85
CA ALA A 31 40.46 -21.40 28.88
C ALA A 31 40.87 -22.31 27.74
N SER A 32 41.50 -21.77 26.69
CA SER A 32 42.60 -22.46 26.01
C SER A 32 43.38 -21.48 25.12
N ARG A 33 44.50 -21.03 25.69
CA ARG A 33 45.57 -20.34 24.96
C ARG A 33 46.40 -21.37 24.22
N HIS A 34 46.46 -21.29 22.89
CA HIS A 34 47.55 -21.92 22.14
C HIS A 34 48.38 -20.84 21.45
N ALA A 35 49.63 -20.79 21.97
CA ALA A 35 50.71 -19.98 21.42
C ALA A 35 51.19 -20.59 20.09
N TRP A 36 51.31 -19.78 19.03
CA TRP A 36 52.05 -20.12 17.84
C TRP A 36 53.38 -19.36 17.79
N ARG A 37 54.46 -20.11 17.63
CA ARG A 37 55.85 -19.65 17.59
C ARG A 37 56.11 -18.84 16.30
N VAL A 38 56.82 -17.74 16.49
CA VAL A 38 57.46 -16.94 15.45
C VAL A 38 58.69 -17.65 14.97
N SER A 39 58.74 -17.98 13.69
CA SER A 39 59.96 -18.46 13.00
C SER A 39 60.54 -17.31 12.18
N THR A 40 61.75 -16.88 12.54
CA THR A 40 62.57 -15.89 11.82
C THR A 40 63.30 -16.58 10.67
N GLY A 41 62.94 -16.26 9.43
CA GLY A 41 63.64 -16.68 8.21
C GLY A 41 64.16 -15.48 7.44
N ARG A 42 65.45 -15.52 7.14
CA ARG A 42 66.28 -14.50 6.47
C ARG A 42 65.75 -14.14 5.07
N ALA A 43 65.87 -12.87 4.72
CA ALA A 43 65.70 -12.32 3.39
C ALA A 43 66.86 -12.70 2.42
N PRO A 44 66.60 -12.79 1.10
CA PRO A 44 67.57 -12.37 0.11
C PRO A 44 67.13 -11.11 -0.67
N ARG A 45 68.15 -10.33 -1.00
CA ARG A 45 68.13 -9.10 -1.78
C ARG A 45 67.93 -9.36 -3.27
N LEU A 46 67.53 -8.34 -3.96
CA LEU A 46 67.55 -8.00 -5.40
C LEU A 46 66.29 -8.39 -6.22
N ALA A 47 65.53 -7.35 -6.66
CA ALA A 47 65.74 -6.77 -8.02
C ALA A 47 64.71 -5.62 -8.19
N LEU A 48 65.25 -4.44 -8.46
CA LEU A 48 64.51 -3.30 -8.95
C LEU A 48 63.95 -3.63 -10.33
N ARG A 49 62.63 -3.77 -10.49
CA ARG A 49 61.95 -3.68 -11.77
C ARG A 49 60.83 -2.68 -11.63
N THR A 50 61.02 -1.56 -12.36
CA THR A 50 60.03 -0.53 -12.61
C THR A 50 58.70 -1.14 -13.06
N LEU A 51 57.70 -1.07 -12.21
CA LEU A 51 56.31 -1.34 -12.57
C LEU A 51 55.59 0.00 -12.79
N ALA A 52 55.28 0.23 -14.06
CA ALA A 52 54.39 1.30 -14.47
C ALA A 52 53.08 1.23 -13.68
N ALA A 53 52.77 2.26 -12.92
CA ALA A 53 51.50 2.40 -12.21
C ALA A 53 50.38 2.60 -13.23
N SER A 54 49.69 1.53 -13.56
CA SER A 54 48.37 1.64 -14.20
C SER A 54 47.38 2.17 -13.17
N VAL A 55 47.11 3.47 -13.22
CA VAL A 55 45.99 4.06 -12.52
C VAL A 55 44.73 3.52 -13.19
N LEU A 56 44.17 2.44 -12.65
CA LEU A 56 42.79 2.06 -12.94
C LEU A 56 41.93 3.15 -12.33
N ALA A 57 41.44 4.05 -13.18
CA ALA A 57 40.33 4.94 -12.83
C ALA A 57 39.16 4.05 -12.45
N LEU A 58 38.92 3.90 -11.15
CA LEU A 58 37.61 3.52 -10.62
C LEU A 58 36.63 4.61 -11.04
N ALA A 59 36.10 4.48 -12.27
CA ALA A 59 34.90 5.20 -12.65
C ALA A 59 33.81 4.77 -11.65
N GLY A 60 33.68 5.58 -10.59
CA GLY A 60 32.59 5.44 -9.66
C GLY A 60 31.31 5.40 -10.48
N TRP A 61 30.59 4.32 -10.41
CA TRP A 61 29.21 4.28 -10.83
C TRP A 61 28.47 5.31 -9.97
N VAL A 62 28.36 6.53 -10.50
CA VAL A 62 27.35 7.48 -10.04
C VAL A 62 26.04 6.82 -10.46
N PRO A 63 25.19 6.42 -9.54
CA PRO A 63 23.86 5.92 -9.91
C PRO A 63 23.20 7.07 -10.68
N LEU A 64 22.83 6.81 -11.93
CA LEU A 64 22.02 7.71 -12.74
C LEU A 64 20.89 8.23 -11.84
N GLY A 65 20.88 9.53 -11.58
CA GLY A 65 20.12 10.24 -10.59
C GLY A 65 18.82 9.55 -10.19
N ALA A 66 18.78 9.01 -8.98
CA ALA A 66 17.51 8.75 -8.32
C ALA A 66 16.75 10.06 -8.34
N GLN A 67 15.73 10.17 -9.18
CA GLN A 67 14.89 11.38 -9.23
C GLN A 67 14.46 11.67 -7.79
N ALA A 68 14.72 12.89 -7.34
CA ALA A 68 14.34 13.31 -6.00
C ALA A 68 12.84 13.07 -5.85
N GLN A 69 12.47 12.13 -5.01
CA GLN A 69 11.09 11.76 -4.77
C GLN A 69 10.73 11.98 -3.31
N THR A 70 9.47 12.15 -3.07
CA THR A 70 8.90 12.28 -1.72
C THR A 70 7.90 11.15 -1.50
N VAL A 71 8.04 10.47 -0.37
CA VAL A 71 7.12 9.43 0.07
C VAL A 71 6.22 10.01 1.16
N TYR A 72 4.93 10.00 0.92
CA TYR A 72 3.91 10.37 1.89
C TYR A 72 3.28 9.10 2.45
N VAL A 73 3.10 9.03 3.77
CA VAL A 73 2.47 7.88 4.43
C VAL A 73 1.39 8.39 5.38
N SER A 74 0.15 7.97 5.18
CA SER A 74 -0.90 8.23 6.14
C SER A 74 -0.75 7.34 7.37
N SER A 75 -0.79 7.94 8.57
CA SER A 75 -0.69 7.27 9.87
C SER A 75 -2.01 7.46 10.62
N GLU A 76 -2.82 6.39 10.68
CA GLU A 76 -4.19 6.47 11.20
C GLU A 76 -4.24 6.94 12.65
N LYS A 77 -3.38 6.40 13.50
CA LYS A 77 -3.40 6.66 14.95
C LYS A 77 -2.58 7.88 15.37
N ASP A 78 -1.74 8.41 14.47
CA ASP A 78 -1.01 9.66 14.73
C ASP A 78 -1.76 10.89 14.21
N HIS A 79 -2.82 10.67 13.39
CA HIS A 79 -3.56 11.74 12.70
C HIS A 79 -2.63 12.64 11.89
N LYS A 80 -1.69 12.01 11.16
CA LYS A 80 -0.63 12.68 10.40
C LYS A 80 -0.40 12.03 9.05
N ILE A 81 0.17 12.82 8.15
CA ILE A 81 0.86 12.33 6.99
C ILE A 81 2.35 12.49 7.24
N HIS A 82 3.09 11.40 7.30
CA HIS A 82 4.55 11.43 7.37
C HIS A 82 5.13 11.70 6.00
N VAL A 83 6.08 12.63 5.91
CA VAL A 83 6.79 13.01 4.69
C VAL A 83 8.20 12.46 4.80
N MET A 84 8.57 11.57 3.91
CA MET A 84 9.82 10.84 3.93
C MET A 84 10.59 11.05 2.62
N ASP A 85 11.90 10.85 2.65
CA ASP A 85 12.72 10.74 1.45
C ASP A 85 12.62 9.34 0.81
N ALA A 86 13.29 9.16 -0.33
CA ALA A 86 13.32 7.90 -1.07
C ALA A 86 13.85 6.72 -0.24
N ALA A 87 14.70 6.98 0.74
CA ALA A 87 15.24 5.94 1.64
C ALA A 87 14.33 5.65 2.84
N GLY A 88 13.16 6.29 2.92
CA GLY A 88 12.22 6.14 4.02
C GLY A 88 12.63 6.91 5.29
N LYS A 89 13.55 7.87 5.20
CA LYS A 89 13.92 8.71 6.33
C LYS A 89 12.88 9.82 6.49
N LEU A 90 12.30 9.92 7.70
CA LEU A 90 11.34 10.97 8.04
C LEU A 90 11.98 12.35 7.87
N GLN A 91 11.34 13.23 7.11
CA GLN A 91 11.73 14.61 6.87
C GLN A 91 10.85 15.58 7.67
N SER A 92 9.55 15.34 7.65
CA SER A 92 8.55 16.14 8.37
C SER A 92 7.25 15.34 8.57
N SER A 93 6.29 15.94 9.26
CA SER A 93 4.95 15.38 9.42
C SER A 93 3.92 16.50 9.30
N ILE A 94 2.84 16.21 8.59
CA ILE A 94 1.72 17.12 8.37
C ILE A 94 0.58 16.66 9.28
N GLY A 95 0.14 17.50 10.22
CA GLY A 95 -1.05 17.25 11.00
C GLY A 95 -2.28 17.33 10.11
N VAL A 96 -3.15 16.34 10.19
CA VAL A 96 -4.40 16.25 9.42
C VAL A 96 -5.56 15.85 10.33
N CYS A 97 -6.75 15.71 9.74
CA CYS A 97 -7.93 15.20 10.42
C CYS A 97 -7.76 13.77 10.96
N GLN A 98 -8.69 13.30 11.80
CA GLN A 98 -8.55 12.04 12.55
C GLN A 98 -8.74 10.80 11.66
N ARG A 99 -7.89 9.79 11.85
CA ARG A 99 -7.84 8.53 11.11
C ARG A 99 -7.64 8.75 9.60
N PRO A 100 -6.51 9.37 9.19
CA PRO A 100 -6.20 9.52 7.78
C PRO A 100 -5.95 8.15 7.13
N ARG A 101 -6.65 7.85 6.04
CA ARG A 101 -6.59 6.59 5.32
C ARG A 101 -6.00 6.78 3.94
N ASP A 102 -6.82 6.96 2.93
CA ASP A 102 -6.36 7.05 1.55
C ASP A 102 -5.84 8.45 1.19
N LEU A 103 -4.85 8.45 0.30
CA LEU A 103 -4.16 9.63 -0.19
C LEU A 103 -4.16 9.67 -1.70
N LYS A 104 -4.60 10.78 -2.30
CA LYS A 104 -4.51 11.02 -3.75
C LYS A 104 -3.93 12.40 -4.03
N PRO A 105 -3.05 12.53 -5.03
CA PRO A 105 -2.59 13.83 -5.49
C PRO A 105 -3.62 14.46 -6.43
N SER A 106 -3.69 15.80 -6.46
CA SER A 106 -4.35 16.51 -7.56
C SER A 106 -3.61 16.23 -8.90
N PRO A 107 -4.28 16.37 -10.07
CA PRO A 107 -3.63 16.15 -11.36
C PRO A 107 -2.36 16.99 -11.59
N ASP A 108 -2.36 18.23 -11.11
CA ASP A 108 -1.20 19.14 -11.13
C ASP A 108 -0.17 18.85 -10.05
N ARG A 109 -0.46 17.87 -9.15
CA ARG A 109 0.34 17.47 -7.99
C ARG A 109 0.64 18.60 -6.98
N ALA A 110 -0.06 19.74 -7.06
CA ALA A 110 0.11 20.82 -6.11
C ALA A 110 -0.55 20.51 -4.75
N ARG A 111 -1.58 19.68 -4.75
CA ARG A 111 -2.34 19.30 -3.56
C ARG A 111 -2.33 17.81 -3.32
N LEU A 112 -2.56 17.42 -2.05
CA LEU A 112 -2.92 16.06 -1.68
C LEU A 112 -4.31 16.10 -1.03
N TYR A 113 -5.09 15.10 -1.34
CA TYR A 113 -6.37 14.84 -0.70
C TYR A 113 -6.25 13.62 0.21
N VAL A 114 -6.74 13.72 1.43
CA VAL A 114 -6.71 12.65 2.42
C VAL A 114 -8.10 12.39 2.97
N VAL A 115 -8.57 11.16 2.89
CA VAL A 115 -9.80 10.73 3.56
C VAL A 115 -9.50 10.48 5.04
N CYS A 116 -10.30 11.05 5.93
CA CYS A 116 -10.19 10.89 7.37
C CYS A 116 -11.48 10.28 7.95
N GLY A 117 -11.41 8.98 8.25
CA GLY A 117 -12.57 8.17 8.64
C GLY A 117 -13.26 8.66 9.91
N ASP A 118 -12.51 8.97 10.98
CA ASP A 118 -13.11 9.35 12.26
C ASP A 118 -13.59 10.83 12.31
N SER A 119 -13.08 11.66 11.40
CA SER A 119 -13.51 13.07 11.28
C SER A 119 -14.59 13.29 10.23
N ASN A 120 -14.93 12.26 9.43
CA ASN A 120 -15.86 12.38 8.31
C ASN A 120 -15.50 13.54 7.36
N GLN A 121 -14.21 13.61 6.98
CA GLN A 121 -13.67 14.70 6.19
C GLN A 121 -12.73 14.23 5.09
N LEU A 122 -12.69 15.00 4.01
CA LEU A 122 -11.59 15.00 3.05
C LEU A 122 -10.70 16.20 3.37
N GLY A 123 -9.50 15.95 3.90
CA GLY A 123 -8.49 16.98 4.12
C GLY A 123 -7.83 17.39 2.80
N VAL A 124 -7.57 18.68 2.62
CA VAL A 124 -6.85 19.26 1.49
C VAL A 124 -5.51 19.78 1.97
N ILE A 125 -4.43 19.21 1.47
CA ILE A 125 -3.06 19.56 1.86
C ILE A 125 -2.39 20.30 0.70
N ASP A 126 -1.81 21.45 1.00
CA ASP A 126 -0.90 22.13 0.07
C ASP A 126 0.51 21.54 0.20
N ARG A 127 1.03 21.01 -0.90
CA ARG A 127 2.33 20.32 -0.90
C ARG A 127 3.51 21.27 -0.67
N ALA A 128 3.40 22.50 -1.12
CA ALA A 128 4.50 23.46 -1.01
C ALA A 128 4.70 23.91 0.44
N SER A 129 3.63 24.24 1.14
CA SER A 129 3.68 24.61 2.56
C SER A 129 3.73 23.43 3.52
N GLY A 130 3.36 22.22 3.08
CA GLY A 130 3.25 21.05 3.94
C GLY A 130 2.18 21.21 5.02
N LYS A 131 1.05 21.85 4.72
CA LYS A 131 -0.03 22.11 5.67
C LYS A 131 -1.37 21.67 5.11
N GLN A 132 -2.26 21.17 5.98
CA GLN A 132 -3.66 21.08 5.62
C GLN A 132 -4.23 22.50 5.57
N ILE A 133 -4.71 22.90 4.39
CA ILE A 133 -5.21 24.27 4.13
C ILE A 133 -6.73 24.33 4.12
N ASP A 134 -7.40 23.17 3.96
CA ASP A 134 -8.85 23.12 3.79
C ASP A 134 -9.40 21.73 4.11
N SER A 135 -10.75 21.61 4.11
CA SER A 135 -11.45 20.34 4.22
C SER A 135 -12.82 20.35 3.54
N VAL A 136 -13.29 19.18 3.13
CA VAL A 136 -14.65 18.93 2.66
C VAL A 136 -15.34 17.99 3.64
N LYS A 137 -16.54 18.35 4.11
CA LYS A 137 -17.36 17.47 4.97
C LYS A 137 -17.86 16.30 4.12
N LEU A 138 -17.64 15.09 4.59
CA LEU A 138 -18.10 13.83 3.98
C LEU A 138 -19.26 13.22 4.76
N GLY A 139 -19.79 12.10 4.28
CA GLY A 139 -20.68 11.21 5.03
C GLY A 139 -19.93 10.41 6.09
N ASP A 140 -20.66 9.53 6.80
CA ASP A 140 -20.16 8.80 7.96
C ASP A 140 -19.29 7.59 7.55
N SER A 141 -18.13 7.45 8.18
CA SER A 141 -17.12 6.41 7.90
C SER A 141 -16.65 6.40 6.44
N PRO A 142 -16.02 7.48 5.93
CA PRO A 142 -15.43 7.48 4.60
C PRO A 142 -14.14 6.64 4.57
N GLU A 143 -13.97 5.83 3.51
CA GLU A 143 -12.90 4.87 3.41
C GLU A 143 -11.84 5.24 2.37
N LEU A 144 -12.14 5.13 1.08
CA LEU A 144 -11.22 5.47 0.00
C LEU A 144 -11.78 6.55 -0.91
N LEU A 145 -10.87 7.18 -1.65
CA LEU A 145 -11.24 8.17 -2.67
C LEU A 145 -10.59 7.86 -4.01
N ASP A 146 -11.25 8.34 -5.06
CA ASP A 146 -10.60 8.60 -6.34
C ASP A 146 -11.10 9.94 -6.90
N LEU A 147 -10.36 10.49 -7.86
CA LEU A 147 -10.67 11.79 -8.45
C LEU A 147 -11.20 11.63 -9.88
N SER A 148 -12.06 12.56 -10.31
CA SER A 148 -12.31 12.72 -11.74
C SER A 148 -11.00 13.05 -12.48
N PRO A 149 -10.87 12.69 -13.77
CA PRO A 149 -9.65 12.95 -14.54
C PRO A 149 -9.26 14.44 -14.60
N ASP A 150 -10.24 15.34 -14.53
CA ASP A 150 -10.02 16.81 -14.46
C ASP A 150 -9.71 17.32 -13.04
N GLY A 151 -9.75 16.45 -12.04
CA GLY A 151 -9.46 16.74 -10.64
C GLY A 151 -10.47 17.64 -9.94
N LYS A 152 -11.67 17.83 -10.50
CA LYS A 152 -12.70 18.70 -9.91
C LYS A 152 -13.64 17.99 -8.97
N THR A 153 -13.81 16.67 -9.13
CA THR A 153 -14.73 15.85 -8.32
C THR A 153 -13.96 14.81 -7.55
N ALA A 154 -14.22 14.71 -6.26
CA ALA A 154 -13.81 13.58 -5.43
C ALA A 154 -14.95 12.58 -5.33
N TYR A 155 -14.65 11.31 -5.62
CA TYR A 155 -15.55 10.18 -5.41
C TYR A 155 -15.06 9.42 -4.18
N VAL A 156 -15.92 9.27 -3.18
CA VAL A 156 -15.55 8.69 -1.88
C VAL A 156 -16.53 7.58 -1.53
N THR A 157 -16.02 6.44 -1.12
CA THR A 157 -16.83 5.37 -0.54
C THR A 157 -17.17 5.72 0.90
N ILE A 158 -18.47 5.65 1.24
CA ILE A 158 -19.01 5.97 2.56
C ILE A 158 -19.61 4.70 3.15
N GLU A 159 -18.88 4.08 4.09
CA GLU A 159 -19.15 2.73 4.58
C GLU A 159 -20.50 2.64 5.28
N ASP A 160 -20.75 3.46 6.30
CA ASP A 160 -21.97 3.41 7.12
C ASP A 160 -23.24 3.77 6.33
N GLU A 161 -23.10 4.51 5.23
CA GLU A 161 -24.21 4.88 4.37
C GLU A 161 -24.42 3.89 3.19
N SER A 162 -23.48 2.99 2.95
CA SER A 162 -23.45 2.06 1.81
C SER A 162 -23.60 2.79 0.46
N VAL A 163 -22.78 3.81 0.21
CA VAL A 163 -22.84 4.63 -1.01
C VAL A 163 -21.44 4.95 -1.57
N LEU A 164 -21.40 5.20 -2.88
CA LEU A 164 -20.41 6.05 -3.51
C LEU A 164 -20.96 7.49 -3.51
N ALA A 165 -20.23 8.41 -2.89
CA ALA A 165 -20.61 9.83 -2.85
C ALA A 165 -19.64 10.67 -3.71
N ALA A 166 -20.18 11.61 -4.48
CA ALA A 166 -19.40 12.54 -5.29
C ALA A 166 -19.47 13.95 -4.68
N TYR A 167 -18.33 14.62 -4.60
CA TYR A 167 -18.19 15.96 -4.04
C TYR A 167 -17.47 16.89 -5.02
N ASP A 168 -18.00 18.08 -5.23
CA ASP A 168 -17.32 19.15 -5.95
C ASP A 168 -16.24 19.78 -5.06
N LEU A 169 -14.99 19.71 -5.50
CA LEU A 169 -13.84 20.17 -4.70
C LEU A 169 -13.71 21.68 -4.59
N ALA A 170 -14.30 22.43 -5.53
CA ALA A 170 -14.26 23.90 -5.49
C ALA A 170 -15.33 24.48 -4.56
N SER A 171 -16.58 24.03 -4.69
CA SER A 171 -17.67 24.47 -3.83
C SER A 171 -17.77 23.70 -2.51
N LYS A 172 -17.08 22.56 -2.40
CA LYS A 172 -17.08 21.63 -1.25
C LYS A 172 -18.46 21.01 -0.95
N LYS A 173 -19.32 20.97 -1.96
CA LYS A 173 -20.69 20.46 -1.80
C LYS A 173 -20.81 19.04 -2.34
N PRO A 174 -21.70 18.22 -1.73
CA PRO A 174 -22.07 16.95 -2.35
C PRO A 174 -22.79 17.21 -3.67
N LEU A 175 -22.44 16.43 -4.69
CA LEU A 175 -23.10 16.43 -6.00
C LEU A 175 -24.21 15.40 -6.07
N PHE A 176 -23.89 14.15 -5.66
CA PHE A 176 -24.84 13.04 -5.62
C PHE A 176 -24.29 11.90 -4.77
N LYS A 177 -25.17 10.96 -4.43
CA LYS A 177 -24.84 9.68 -3.81
C LYS A 177 -25.46 8.54 -4.62
N ILE A 178 -24.74 7.45 -4.78
CA ILE A 178 -25.18 6.25 -5.50
C ILE A 178 -25.13 5.09 -4.51
N LYS A 179 -26.26 4.41 -4.32
CA LYS A 179 -26.35 3.23 -3.47
C LYS A 179 -25.47 2.10 -4.02
N THR A 180 -24.72 1.47 -3.13
CA THR A 180 -23.90 0.28 -3.36
C THR A 180 -24.36 -0.86 -2.46
N GLY A 181 -23.62 -1.96 -2.43
CA GLY A 181 -23.74 -2.97 -1.36
C GLY A 181 -23.14 -2.48 -0.05
N GLY A 182 -23.30 -3.26 1.01
CA GLY A 182 -22.74 -2.95 2.33
C GLY A 182 -21.22 -2.93 2.33
N GLU A 183 -20.65 -2.13 3.24
CA GLU A 183 -19.21 -1.94 3.41
C GLU A 183 -18.48 -1.63 2.07
N PRO A 184 -18.82 -0.52 1.36
CA PRO A 184 -18.05 -0.11 0.19
C PRO A 184 -16.67 0.39 0.62
N GLU A 185 -15.61 -0.21 0.07
CA GLU A 185 -14.21 0.12 0.40
C GLU A 185 -13.50 0.77 -0.80
N GLY A 186 -13.13 -0.04 -1.79
CA GLY A 186 -12.37 0.42 -2.95
C GLY A 186 -13.19 1.23 -3.93
N VAL A 187 -12.59 2.28 -4.48
CA VAL A 187 -13.13 3.03 -5.61
C VAL A 187 -12.04 3.25 -6.66
N LEU A 188 -12.40 3.14 -7.93
CA LEU A 188 -11.54 3.44 -9.07
C LEU A 188 -12.38 4.09 -10.17
N ILE A 189 -11.96 5.28 -10.60
CA ILE A 189 -12.55 5.99 -11.73
C ILE A 189 -11.75 5.65 -13.00
N THR A 190 -12.44 5.28 -14.08
CA THR A 190 -11.77 5.03 -15.36
C THR A 190 -11.09 6.30 -15.91
N PRO A 191 -9.99 6.16 -16.67
CA PRO A 191 -9.27 7.32 -17.22
C PRO A 191 -10.12 8.25 -18.12
N ASP A 192 -11.21 7.74 -18.70
CA ASP A 192 -12.17 8.53 -19.49
C ASP A 192 -13.23 9.22 -18.62
N GLY A 193 -13.24 8.98 -17.32
CA GLY A 193 -14.17 9.57 -16.35
C GLY A 193 -15.62 9.10 -16.47
N LYS A 194 -15.89 8.02 -17.21
CA LYS A 194 -17.28 7.58 -17.46
C LYS A 194 -17.76 6.52 -16.50
N THR A 195 -16.87 5.68 -16.01
CA THR A 195 -17.20 4.53 -15.17
C THR A 195 -16.48 4.63 -13.82
N ALA A 196 -17.19 4.30 -12.75
CA ALA A 196 -16.57 3.98 -11.46
C ALA A 196 -16.73 2.49 -11.17
N TYR A 197 -15.67 1.89 -10.63
CA TYR A 197 -15.73 0.57 -10.00
C TYR A 197 -15.69 0.76 -8.49
N VAL A 198 -16.59 0.07 -7.77
CA VAL A 198 -16.66 0.13 -6.30
C VAL A 198 -16.75 -1.29 -5.76
N THR A 199 -15.89 -1.64 -4.80
CA THR A 199 -16.00 -2.91 -4.08
C THR A 199 -17.06 -2.80 -2.99
N SER A 200 -17.84 -3.88 -2.79
CA SER A 200 -18.68 -4.08 -1.62
C SER A 200 -18.21 -5.33 -0.90
N GLU A 201 -17.71 -5.17 0.32
CA GLU A 201 -17.14 -6.26 1.11
C GLU A 201 -18.19 -7.28 1.52
N ASP A 202 -19.35 -6.82 2.01
CA ASP A 202 -20.45 -7.66 2.44
C ASP A 202 -21.11 -8.43 1.29
N ALA A 203 -21.31 -7.73 0.15
CA ALA A 203 -21.98 -8.34 -1.01
C ALA A 203 -21.04 -9.22 -1.84
N ASN A 204 -19.71 -9.15 -1.62
CA ASN A 204 -18.70 -9.86 -2.43
C ASN A 204 -18.78 -9.53 -3.93
N VAL A 205 -19.06 -8.27 -4.26
CA VAL A 205 -19.19 -7.79 -5.64
C VAL A 205 -18.31 -6.57 -5.91
N VAL A 206 -18.09 -6.34 -7.20
CA VAL A 206 -17.63 -5.06 -7.73
C VAL A 206 -18.81 -4.43 -8.48
N HIS A 207 -19.27 -3.30 -8.01
CA HIS A 207 -20.28 -2.49 -8.70
C HIS A 207 -19.65 -1.77 -9.87
N VAL A 208 -20.26 -1.85 -11.04
CA VAL A 208 -19.94 -1.02 -12.20
C VAL A 208 -20.95 0.11 -12.25
N ILE A 209 -20.48 1.33 -12.14
CA ILE A 209 -21.31 2.53 -12.03
C ILE A 209 -21.12 3.41 -13.28
N ASP A 210 -22.20 3.71 -13.97
CA ASP A 210 -22.24 4.76 -14.98
C ASP A 210 -22.35 6.11 -14.27
N LEU A 211 -21.29 6.92 -14.37
CA LEU A 211 -21.20 8.21 -13.67
C LEU A 211 -22.11 9.27 -14.29
N ALA A 212 -22.39 9.22 -15.59
CA ALA A 212 -23.31 10.14 -16.25
C ALA A 212 -24.76 9.82 -15.87
N ALA A 213 -25.12 8.53 -15.89
CA ALA A 213 -26.44 8.06 -15.48
C ALA A 213 -26.62 8.03 -13.94
N ARG A 214 -25.53 8.14 -13.16
CA ARG A 214 -25.48 8.10 -11.70
C ARG A 214 -26.15 6.86 -11.10
N LYS A 215 -25.85 5.70 -11.67
CA LYS A 215 -26.44 4.43 -11.23
C LYS A 215 -25.50 3.25 -11.39
N VAL A 216 -25.69 2.24 -10.57
CA VAL A 216 -25.09 0.92 -10.77
C VAL A 216 -25.72 0.29 -12.02
N VAL A 217 -24.89 -0.09 -12.98
CA VAL A 217 -25.34 -0.71 -14.25
C VAL A 217 -25.05 -2.23 -14.26
N LYS A 218 -24.12 -2.69 -13.40
CA LYS A 218 -23.80 -4.11 -13.29
C LYS A 218 -23.13 -4.41 -11.94
N ASP A 219 -23.40 -5.61 -11.44
CA ASP A 219 -22.69 -6.21 -10.31
C ASP A 219 -21.84 -7.37 -10.81
N ILE A 220 -20.54 -7.32 -10.57
CA ILE A 220 -19.59 -8.38 -10.93
C ILE A 220 -19.29 -9.15 -9.66
N LYS A 221 -19.70 -10.43 -9.58
CA LYS A 221 -19.38 -11.30 -8.45
C LYS A 221 -17.86 -11.51 -8.38
N ALA A 222 -17.22 -11.02 -7.33
CA ALA A 222 -15.80 -11.19 -7.03
C ALA A 222 -15.56 -12.31 -6.02
N GLY A 223 -14.35 -12.43 -5.49
CA GLY A 223 -14.06 -13.30 -4.34
C GLY A 223 -14.55 -12.69 -3.02
N GLN A 224 -14.28 -13.38 -1.89
CA GLN A 224 -14.75 -12.94 -0.58
C GLN A 224 -14.04 -11.67 -0.10
N ARG A 225 -14.80 -10.68 0.32
CA ARG A 225 -14.38 -9.39 0.84
C ARG A 225 -13.45 -8.65 -0.14
N PRO A 226 -13.97 -8.20 -1.31
CA PRO A 226 -13.17 -7.48 -2.28
C PRO A 226 -12.80 -6.09 -1.74
N ARG A 227 -11.52 -5.66 -1.91
CA ARG A 227 -11.04 -4.43 -1.27
C ARG A 227 -10.47 -3.40 -2.25
N ARG A 228 -9.34 -3.68 -2.86
CA ARG A 228 -8.56 -2.70 -3.61
C ARG A 228 -8.41 -3.07 -5.08
N PHE A 229 -8.16 -2.06 -5.88
CA PHE A 229 -8.06 -2.17 -7.31
C PHE A 229 -6.66 -1.85 -7.84
N ALA A 230 -6.29 -2.52 -8.94
CA ALA A 230 -5.29 -2.04 -9.88
C ALA A 230 -5.83 -2.22 -11.29
N LEU A 231 -5.86 -1.13 -12.07
CA LEU A 231 -6.21 -1.17 -13.49
C LEU A 231 -4.95 -1.40 -14.31
N SER A 232 -4.99 -2.32 -15.28
CA SER A 232 -3.88 -2.51 -16.22
C SER A 232 -3.63 -1.22 -17.04
N PRO A 233 -2.39 -0.95 -17.47
CA PRO A 233 -2.07 0.27 -18.21
C PRO A 233 -2.85 0.44 -19.50
N ASP A 234 -3.25 -0.65 -20.14
CA ASP A 234 -4.11 -0.65 -21.33
C ASP A 234 -5.61 -0.55 -21.02
N GLY A 235 -5.96 -0.50 -19.74
CA GLY A 235 -7.34 -0.38 -19.25
C GLY A 235 -8.20 -1.63 -19.41
N LYS A 236 -7.66 -2.76 -19.89
CA LYS A 236 -8.46 -3.96 -20.23
C LYS A 236 -8.67 -4.91 -19.06
N GLU A 237 -7.84 -4.87 -18.05
CA GLU A 237 -7.94 -5.71 -16.86
C GLU A 237 -8.05 -4.88 -15.60
N LEU A 238 -9.04 -5.19 -14.77
CA LEU A 238 -9.18 -4.67 -13.42
C LEU A 238 -8.89 -5.80 -12.44
N TRP A 239 -7.81 -5.65 -11.68
CA TRP A 239 -7.40 -6.60 -10.65
C TRP A 239 -8.00 -6.18 -9.31
N VAL A 240 -8.64 -7.11 -8.61
CA VAL A 240 -9.36 -6.86 -7.36
C VAL A 240 -8.88 -7.83 -6.30
N SER A 241 -8.32 -7.33 -5.20
CA SER A 241 -7.94 -8.16 -4.06
C SER A 241 -9.17 -8.63 -3.30
N ASN A 242 -9.21 -9.92 -2.92
CA ASN A 242 -10.27 -10.54 -2.14
C ASN A 242 -9.69 -10.94 -0.78
N GLU A 243 -9.90 -10.10 0.23
CA GLU A 243 -9.20 -10.21 1.53
C GLU A 243 -9.43 -11.57 2.19
N LEU A 244 -10.66 -12.02 2.32
CA LEU A 244 -11.00 -13.29 2.94
C LEU A 244 -10.98 -14.47 1.96
N GLY A 245 -10.91 -14.19 0.66
CA GLY A 245 -10.81 -15.19 -0.39
C GLY A 245 -9.38 -15.67 -0.68
N ALA A 246 -8.35 -15.10 -0.03
CA ALA A 246 -6.94 -15.36 -0.32
C ALA A 246 -6.62 -15.32 -1.82
N SER A 247 -7.22 -14.39 -2.55
CA SER A 247 -7.15 -14.36 -4.03
C SER A 247 -7.19 -12.95 -4.58
N VAL A 248 -6.95 -12.84 -5.88
CA VAL A 248 -7.23 -11.67 -6.71
C VAL A 248 -8.16 -12.10 -7.84
N SER A 249 -9.27 -11.40 -8.02
CA SER A 249 -10.12 -11.53 -9.20
C SER A 249 -9.59 -10.63 -10.31
N VAL A 250 -9.45 -11.17 -11.52
CA VAL A 250 -9.08 -10.41 -12.72
C VAL A 250 -10.33 -10.23 -13.58
N ILE A 251 -10.82 -9.02 -13.65
CA ILE A 251 -12.02 -8.64 -14.39
C ILE A 251 -11.60 -8.10 -15.74
N ASP A 252 -12.21 -8.62 -16.81
CA ASP A 252 -12.15 -8.01 -18.14
C ASP A 252 -13.10 -6.81 -18.18
N THR A 253 -12.53 -5.62 -18.44
CA THR A 253 -13.31 -4.36 -18.40
C THR A 253 -14.28 -4.21 -19.57
N GLY A 254 -14.00 -4.85 -20.70
CA GLY A 254 -14.88 -4.81 -21.86
C GLY A 254 -16.15 -5.64 -21.68
N SER A 255 -16.01 -6.89 -21.23
CA SER A 255 -17.14 -7.77 -20.93
C SER A 255 -17.72 -7.55 -19.54
N GLN A 256 -17.01 -6.84 -18.68
CA GLN A 256 -17.35 -6.60 -17.28
C GLN A 256 -17.63 -7.93 -16.55
N SER A 257 -16.72 -8.88 -16.65
CA SER A 257 -16.83 -10.19 -16.02
C SER A 257 -15.47 -10.69 -15.53
N VAL A 258 -15.48 -11.53 -14.49
CA VAL A 258 -14.25 -12.17 -14.01
C VAL A 258 -13.78 -13.17 -15.07
N LYS A 259 -12.58 -12.95 -15.61
CA LYS A 259 -11.95 -13.85 -16.57
C LYS A 259 -10.93 -14.80 -15.97
N ALA A 260 -10.44 -14.48 -14.76
CA ALA A 260 -9.51 -15.33 -14.02
C ALA A 260 -9.55 -15.01 -12.53
N THR A 261 -9.16 -15.99 -11.72
CA THR A 261 -8.90 -15.81 -10.29
C THR A 261 -7.51 -16.37 -9.98
N LEU A 262 -6.67 -15.53 -9.36
CA LEU A 262 -5.37 -15.91 -8.87
C LEU A 262 -5.49 -16.22 -7.36
N GLU A 263 -5.23 -17.46 -6.97
CA GLU A 263 -5.21 -17.89 -5.57
C GLU A 263 -3.78 -17.80 -5.01
N PHE A 264 -3.66 -17.31 -3.77
CA PHE A 264 -2.40 -17.32 -3.04
C PHE A 264 -2.34 -18.54 -2.12
N LYS A 265 -1.24 -19.28 -2.21
CA LYS A 265 -0.94 -20.45 -1.38
C LYS A 265 0.47 -20.28 -0.81
N ILE A 266 0.58 -20.21 0.51
CA ILE A 266 1.86 -20.08 1.21
C ILE A 266 2.01 -21.30 2.12
N ALA A 267 3.13 -22.00 1.99
CA ALA A 267 3.40 -23.20 2.78
C ALA A 267 3.29 -22.89 4.29
N GLY A 268 2.54 -23.69 5.02
CA GLY A 268 2.33 -23.55 6.45
C GLY A 268 1.28 -22.52 6.87
N LEU A 269 0.64 -21.79 5.93
CA LEU A 269 -0.46 -20.87 6.22
C LEU A 269 -1.79 -21.38 5.67
N ARG A 270 -2.87 -21.09 6.41
CA ARG A 270 -4.24 -21.30 5.92
C ARG A 270 -4.63 -20.13 5.01
N ALA A 271 -5.60 -20.33 4.14
CA ALA A 271 -6.15 -19.29 3.29
C ALA A 271 -6.60 -18.05 4.10
N SER A 272 -7.25 -18.27 5.26
CA SER A 272 -7.68 -17.20 6.18
C SER A 272 -6.54 -16.35 6.76
N ASP A 273 -5.31 -16.82 6.68
CA ASP A 273 -4.12 -16.16 7.22
C ASP A 273 -3.30 -15.43 6.13
N ILE A 274 -3.80 -15.39 4.87
CA ILE A 274 -3.09 -14.74 3.74
C ILE A 274 -3.60 -13.31 3.48
N THR A 275 -4.86 -13.05 3.50
CA THR A 275 -5.56 -11.75 3.40
C THR A 275 -4.96 -10.73 2.42
N PRO A 276 -5.15 -10.90 1.09
CA PRO A 276 -4.71 -9.92 0.09
C PRO A 276 -5.45 -8.58 0.24
N VAL A 277 -4.70 -7.44 0.16
CA VAL A 277 -5.31 -6.10 0.28
C VAL A 277 -4.79 -5.15 -0.80
N GLY A 278 -3.59 -4.59 -0.65
CA GLY A 278 -3.02 -3.68 -1.63
C GLY A 278 -2.69 -4.40 -2.93
N VAL A 279 -3.01 -3.77 -4.05
CA VAL A 279 -2.62 -4.22 -5.39
C VAL A 279 -2.04 -3.03 -6.13
N THR A 280 -0.90 -3.20 -6.78
CA THR A 280 -0.33 -2.21 -7.70
C THR A 280 0.32 -2.92 -8.88
N MET A 281 0.45 -2.22 -10.01
CA MET A 281 0.98 -2.79 -11.25
C MET A 281 2.05 -1.89 -11.83
N THR A 282 3.06 -2.47 -12.47
CA THR A 282 4.09 -1.72 -13.21
C THR A 282 3.48 -1.05 -14.45
N ARG A 283 4.08 0.05 -14.91
CA ARG A 283 3.60 0.82 -16.06
C ARG A 283 3.64 0.05 -17.38
N ASP A 284 4.51 -0.93 -17.47
CA ASP A 284 4.56 -1.85 -18.62
C ASP A 284 3.49 -2.94 -18.56
N GLY A 285 2.74 -3.03 -17.44
CA GLY A 285 1.70 -4.02 -17.23
C GLY A 285 2.19 -5.46 -17.08
N GLN A 286 3.51 -5.68 -16.90
CA GLN A 286 4.05 -7.05 -16.85
C GLN A 286 4.10 -7.62 -15.44
N THR A 287 4.16 -6.78 -14.42
CA THR A 287 4.27 -7.20 -13.02
C THR A 287 3.20 -6.55 -12.17
N ALA A 288 2.52 -7.36 -11.36
CA ALA A 288 1.66 -6.89 -10.30
C ALA A 288 2.26 -7.26 -8.93
N TRP A 289 2.10 -6.35 -7.97
CA TRP A 289 2.47 -6.58 -6.58
C TRP A 289 1.22 -6.60 -5.73
N VAL A 290 1.10 -7.62 -4.86
CA VAL A 290 -0.06 -7.81 -4.00
C VAL A 290 0.39 -7.96 -2.55
N SER A 291 -0.08 -7.10 -1.65
CA SER A 291 0.17 -7.28 -0.22
C SER A 291 -0.68 -8.42 0.34
N LEU A 292 -0.07 -9.30 1.11
CA LEU A 292 -0.70 -10.45 1.76
C LEU A 292 -0.72 -10.20 3.27
N GLY A 293 -1.72 -9.46 3.73
CA GLY A 293 -1.77 -8.79 5.02
C GLY A 293 -1.35 -9.64 6.22
N ARG A 294 -2.12 -10.66 6.59
CA ARG A 294 -1.81 -11.52 7.75
C ARG A 294 -0.63 -12.44 7.50
N ALA A 295 -0.31 -12.75 6.24
CA ALA A 295 0.90 -13.50 5.89
C ALA A 295 2.18 -12.67 6.09
N ASN A 296 2.07 -11.34 6.28
CA ASN A 296 3.22 -10.45 6.44
C ASN A 296 4.18 -10.53 5.24
N GLN A 297 3.63 -10.66 4.04
CA GLN A 297 4.38 -10.81 2.80
C GLN A 297 3.80 -9.92 1.70
N VAL A 298 4.56 -9.79 0.63
CA VAL A 298 4.11 -9.21 -0.63
C VAL A 298 4.40 -10.22 -1.73
N ALA A 299 3.43 -10.50 -2.58
CA ALA A 299 3.60 -11.35 -3.75
C ALA A 299 3.96 -10.52 -4.97
N GLU A 300 4.97 -10.95 -5.72
CA GLU A 300 5.26 -10.53 -7.08
C GLU A 300 4.59 -11.49 -8.04
N VAL A 301 3.76 -10.97 -8.92
CA VAL A 301 2.95 -11.73 -9.85
C VAL A 301 3.30 -11.37 -11.29
N ASP A 302 3.53 -12.38 -12.11
CA ASP A 302 3.57 -12.23 -13.56
C ASP A 302 2.15 -12.02 -14.09
N VAL A 303 1.90 -10.89 -14.73
CA VAL A 303 0.54 -10.51 -15.18
C VAL A 303 0.05 -11.42 -16.31
N ALA A 304 0.91 -11.76 -17.24
CA ALA A 304 0.52 -12.58 -18.41
C ALA A 304 0.14 -14.01 -18.02
N SER A 305 1.00 -14.67 -17.22
CA SER A 305 0.78 -16.05 -16.77
C SER A 305 -0.09 -16.16 -15.53
N ARG A 306 -0.30 -15.06 -14.80
CA ARG A 306 -0.98 -15.02 -13.50
C ARG A 306 -0.34 -15.92 -12.44
N GLN A 307 0.98 -16.11 -12.52
CA GLN A 307 1.74 -16.92 -11.58
C GLN A 307 2.49 -16.03 -10.57
N VAL A 308 2.48 -16.44 -9.32
CA VAL A 308 3.33 -15.83 -8.30
C VAL A 308 4.78 -16.21 -8.61
N ARG A 309 5.60 -15.21 -8.94
CA ARG A 309 7.04 -15.39 -9.17
C ARG A 309 7.79 -15.65 -7.86
N ARG A 310 7.43 -14.91 -6.83
CA ARG A 310 8.01 -15.01 -5.49
C ARG A 310 7.15 -14.27 -4.47
N THR A 311 7.43 -14.50 -3.19
CA THR A 311 6.94 -13.69 -2.09
C THR A 311 8.10 -13.08 -1.32
N VAL A 312 7.90 -11.88 -0.77
CA VAL A 312 8.90 -11.11 -0.01
C VAL A 312 8.33 -10.83 1.36
N LEU A 313 9.11 -11.11 2.41
CA LEU A 313 8.72 -10.78 3.78
C LEU A 313 8.66 -9.26 3.96
N ALA A 314 7.62 -8.80 4.62
CA ALA A 314 7.40 -7.43 5.06
C ALA A 314 7.16 -7.38 6.57
N GLY A 315 6.78 -6.24 7.10
CA GLY A 315 6.34 -6.13 8.49
C GLY A 315 4.93 -6.69 8.72
N LYS A 316 4.45 -6.59 9.96
CA LYS A 316 3.15 -7.19 10.34
C LYS A 316 1.99 -6.45 9.69
N ARG A 317 1.10 -7.22 9.05
CA ARG A 317 -0.05 -6.74 8.28
C ARG A 317 0.38 -5.82 7.13
N ALA A 318 1.10 -6.38 6.15
CA ALA A 318 1.40 -5.69 4.90
C ALA A 318 0.09 -5.19 4.24
N TRP A 319 -0.01 -3.87 3.95
CA TRP A 319 -1.29 -3.26 3.63
C TRP A 319 -1.24 -2.46 2.33
N GLY A 320 -0.87 -1.17 2.39
CA GLY A 320 -0.76 -0.30 1.22
C GLY A 320 0.54 -0.52 0.46
N LEU A 321 0.48 -0.33 -0.85
CA LEU A 321 1.60 -0.49 -1.78
C LEU A 321 1.76 0.75 -2.65
N ALA A 322 2.99 1.20 -2.88
CA ALA A 322 3.30 2.19 -3.90
C ALA A 322 4.68 1.91 -4.53
N LEU A 323 4.75 1.98 -5.84
CA LEU A 323 6.02 1.94 -6.58
C LEU A 323 6.67 3.33 -6.62
N SER A 324 7.99 3.37 -6.59
CA SER A 324 8.74 4.59 -6.92
C SER A 324 8.46 5.03 -8.37
N PRO A 325 8.68 6.32 -8.75
CA PRO A 325 8.47 6.77 -10.12
C PRO A 325 9.31 6.04 -11.18
N ASP A 326 10.45 5.49 -10.82
CA ASP A 326 11.30 4.65 -11.66
C ASP A 326 11.00 3.15 -11.50
N GLU A 327 10.02 2.81 -10.66
CA GLU A 327 9.60 1.45 -10.31
C GLU A 327 10.70 0.56 -9.71
N ALA A 328 11.82 1.15 -9.30
CA ALA A 328 12.94 0.42 -8.72
C ALA A 328 12.70 -0.02 -7.27
N VAL A 329 11.82 0.69 -6.54
CA VAL A 329 11.49 0.42 -5.14
C VAL A 329 9.98 0.32 -4.96
N LEU A 330 9.55 -0.74 -4.27
CA LEU A 330 8.19 -0.88 -3.76
C LEU A 330 8.16 -0.52 -2.27
N TYR A 331 7.30 0.40 -1.90
CA TYR A 331 7.01 0.81 -0.54
C TYR A 331 5.78 0.09 -0.02
N VAL A 332 5.90 -0.57 1.13
CA VAL A 332 4.86 -1.42 1.73
C VAL A 332 4.59 -0.95 3.16
N THR A 333 3.41 -0.41 3.42
CA THR A 333 3.01 -0.06 4.79
C THR A 333 2.59 -1.30 5.56
N ASN A 334 2.99 -1.39 6.84
CA ASN A 334 2.76 -2.54 7.71
C ASN A 334 1.96 -2.09 8.94
N GLY A 335 0.65 -2.25 8.88
CA GLY A 335 -0.30 -1.62 9.79
C GLY A 335 -0.28 -2.14 11.24
N LEU A 336 0.41 -3.25 11.55
CA LEU A 336 0.52 -3.81 12.91
C LEU A 336 1.95 -3.82 13.47
N SER A 337 2.94 -3.36 12.70
CA SER A 337 4.31 -3.16 13.20
C SER A 337 4.76 -1.70 13.14
N ASP A 338 3.83 -0.78 12.74
CA ASP A 338 4.07 0.66 12.74
C ASP A 338 5.25 1.10 11.86
N ASP A 339 5.48 0.35 10.78
CA ASP A 339 6.63 0.54 9.92
C ASP A 339 6.27 0.43 8.42
N MET A 340 7.25 0.68 7.57
CA MET A 340 7.17 0.53 6.13
C MET A 340 8.39 -0.24 5.63
N THR A 341 8.17 -1.30 4.86
CA THR A 341 9.22 -2.08 4.22
C THR A 341 9.47 -1.55 2.81
N LEU A 342 10.73 -1.31 2.48
CA LEU A 342 11.20 -0.96 1.16
C LEU A 342 11.74 -2.23 0.49
N ILE A 343 11.25 -2.54 -0.71
CA ILE A 343 11.63 -3.74 -1.48
C ILE A 343 12.27 -3.28 -2.80
N ASP A 344 13.46 -3.78 -3.11
CA ASP A 344 14.07 -3.66 -4.44
C ASP A 344 13.29 -4.55 -5.42
N THR A 345 12.65 -3.96 -6.41
CA THR A 345 11.74 -4.67 -7.31
C THR A 345 12.47 -5.64 -8.24
N ARG A 346 13.71 -5.34 -8.62
CA ARG A 346 14.52 -6.17 -9.50
C ARG A 346 14.94 -7.47 -8.82
N SER A 347 15.50 -7.35 -7.62
CA SER A 347 15.97 -8.52 -6.86
C SER A 347 14.86 -9.19 -6.07
N GLY A 348 13.75 -8.50 -5.78
CA GLY A 348 12.69 -8.94 -4.88
C GLY A 348 13.18 -9.12 -3.44
N LYS A 349 14.12 -8.32 -3.00
CA LYS A 349 14.63 -8.36 -1.63
C LYS A 349 14.21 -7.13 -0.86
N ALA A 350 13.85 -7.32 0.40
CA ALA A 350 13.67 -6.20 1.31
C ALA A 350 15.01 -5.47 1.50
N ILE A 351 15.04 -4.18 1.21
CA ILE A 351 16.22 -3.32 1.37
C ILE A 351 16.35 -2.95 2.85
N ARG A 352 15.23 -2.53 3.45
CA ARG A 352 15.13 -2.11 4.85
C ARG A 352 13.67 -1.99 5.28
N THR A 353 13.47 -1.93 6.58
CA THR A 353 12.21 -1.53 7.20
C THR A 353 12.47 -0.29 8.06
N VAL A 354 11.58 0.69 7.99
CA VAL A 354 11.69 2.00 8.65
C VAL A 354 10.42 2.33 9.41
N ALA A 355 10.50 3.05 10.52
CA ALA A 355 9.31 3.53 11.23
C ALA A 355 8.47 4.44 10.32
N ALA A 356 7.15 4.26 10.30
CA ALA A 356 6.24 4.97 9.41
C ALA A 356 5.00 5.54 10.12
N GLY A 357 5.07 5.71 11.43
CA GLY A 357 3.96 6.15 12.27
C GLY A 357 3.07 4.99 12.71
N ARG A 358 2.13 5.27 13.62
CA ARG A 358 1.24 4.25 14.18
C ARG A 358 0.11 3.90 13.22
N VAL A 359 -0.01 2.62 12.89
CA VAL A 359 -0.96 2.08 11.92
C VAL A 359 -0.82 2.81 10.57
N PRO A 360 0.35 2.70 9.88
CA PRO A 360 0.53 3.29 8.56
C PRO A 360 -0.38 2.58 7.56
N HIS A 361 -1.09 3.37 6.71
CA HIS A 361 -2.13 2.85 5.84
C HIS A 361 -1.77 2.96 4.36
N THR A 362 -1.75 4.15 3.79
CA THR A 362 -1.49 4.36 2.36
C THR A 362 -0.14 5.05 2.14
N PRO A 363 0.78 4.42 1.41
CA PRO A 363 1.97 5.10 0.88
C PRO A 363 1.62 5.78 -0.45
N LEU A 364 2.14 6.97 -0.68
CA LEU A 364 2.05 7.70 -1.95
C LEU A 364 3.43 8.24 -2.30
N VAL A 365 3.93 7.93 -3.49
CA VAL A 365 5.27 8.35 -3.95
C VAL A 365 5.13 9.31 -5.11
N LEU A 366 5.70 10.49 -4.95
CA LEU A 366 5.68 11.53 -5.99
C LEU A 366 7.10 12.00 -6.32
N ALA A 367 7.39 12.18 -7.59
CA ALA A 367 8.59 12.93 -8.01
C ALA A 367 8.51 14.36 -7.46
N ARG A 368 9.66 14.92 -7.08
CA ARG A 368 9.79 16.31 -6.63
C ARG A 368 9.63 17.27 -7.79
#